data_5f13f1fc746ae000c1154ef4862e1b1d
#
_entry.id   5f13f1fc746ae000c1154ef4862e1b1d
#
_cell.length_a   1.000
_cell.length_b   1.000
_cell.length_c   1.000
_cell.angle_alpha   90.00
_cell.angle_beta   90.00
_cell.angle_gamma   90.00
#
_symmetry.space_group_name_H-M   'P 1'
#
loop_
_entity.id
_entity.type
_entity.pdbx_description
1 polymer ?
#
loop_
_entity_poly.entity_id
_entity_poly.type
_entity_poly.pdbx_seq_one_letter_code
_entity_poly.pdbx_strand_id
1 'polypeptide(L)'
;MKKLVKMTRCLQFAFALLLTVGLVAVFATTTKAAAPKPAGVKQVDATESSVKITWNTVMADKAYLWYKISDTQDMAACRKVRIGSIDWNTDETINGLKPGCSYYVSVGATESSASSTIPSDVVWSDTIEIVTAPADMANDAISFNGAKETSISLSWTPVSGANSYRVYYVDESNNSDNGVSVTTNTTSITLTGLKKNTEYKVRVYPQKISAAGYTAEYSSNYGYKNDVPTLPTKINGVDCDYFNPSVKKGYAQFSWNKNTNADGYSYEIYAYNGKKALIKGQTDGYSYDYVTVENKKLKTRQMYKIRVRAYINTSSNQKVYGAWSSYKYFCRSVGEDISMKKSGSKVKLGWKKVNGATGYTIYMASSKGYSSSRTFRKVGTTKKNTYTVNKKFKKGYDYYFRIVPNYKKGKVTGGGVVNSTTSYAGYMWISSSSGKWYFSKY
;
A
#
# COMPACT_ATOMS: atom_id res chain seq x y z
N MET A 1 -0.22 -114.07 -34.73
CA MET A 1 -0.63 -113.59 -33.37
C MET A 1 0.15 -112.37 -32.86
N LYS A 2 1.38 -112.08 -33.24
CA LYS A 2 2.17 -110.92 -32.71
C LYS A 2 1.80 -109.54 -33.34
N LYS A 3 1.11 -109.50 -34.49
CA LYS A 3 0.65 -108.17 -35.12
C LYS A 3 -0.68 -107.63 -34.58
N LEU A 4 -1.56 -108.51 -34.06
CA LEU A 4 -2.82 -108.07 -33.47
C LEU A 4 -2.70 -107.42 -32.12
N VAL A 5 -1.75 -107.85 -31.29
CA VAL A 5 -1.51 -107.28 -29.93
C VAL A 5 -0.90 -105.88 -29.98
N LYS A 6 -0.16 -105.51 -31.05
CA LYS A 6 0.40 -104.18 -31.19
C LYS A 6 -0.65 -103.14 -31.62
N MET A 7 -1.68 -103.56 -32.45
CA MET A 7 -2.74 -102.68 -32.85
C MET A 7 -3.69 -102.30 -31.67
N THR A 8 -3.99 -103.29 -30.82
CA THR A 8 -4.89 -103.05 -29.67
C THR A 8 -4.28 -102.10 -28.66
N ARG A 9 -2.93 -102.10 -28.45
CA ARG A 9 -2.22 -101.20 -27.54
C ARG A 9 -2.15 -99.76 -28.13
N CYS A 10 -2.02 -99.60 -29.46
CA CYS A 10 -2.05 -98.22 -30.05
C CYS A 10 -3.46 -97.59 -30.03
N LEU A 11 -4.52 -98.41 -30.15
CA LEU A 11 -5.89 -97.85 -30.01
C LEU A 11 -6.21 -97.44 -28.55
N GLN A 12 -5.73 -98.17 -27.55
CA GLN A 12 -5.93 -97.84 -26.15
C GLN A 12 -5.17 -96.51 -25.73
N PHE A 13 -4.00 -96.28 -26.29
CA PHE A 13 -3.26 -95.02 -26.05
C PHE A 13 -3.88 -93.87 -26.83
N ALA A 14 -4.43 -94.07 -28.01
CA ALA A 14 -5.10 -92.99 -28.70
C ALA A 14 -6.43 -92.60 -28.05
N PHE A 15 -7.16 -93.54 -27.46
CA PHE A 15 -8.43 -93.25 -26.76
C PHE A 15 -8.13 -92.57 -25.33
N ALA A 16 -7.05 -92.96 -24.67
CA ALA A 16 -6.66 -92.34 -23.40
C ALA A 16 -6.16 -90.88 -23.62
N LEU A 17 -5.46 -90.62 -24.75
CA LEU A 17 -5.00 -89.29 -25.10
C LEU A 17 -6.15 -88.37 -25.57
N LEU A 18 -7.15 -88.90 -26.25
CA LEU A 18 -8.33 -88.10 -26.61
C LEU A 18 -9.25 -87.78 -25.41
N LEU A 19 -9.33 -88.68 -24.39
CA LEU A 19 -10.11 -88.40 -23.22
C LEU A 19 -9.40 -87.41 -22.28
N THR A 20 -8.07 -87.41 -22.23
CA THR A 20 -7.29 -86.41 -21.42
C THR A 20 -7.24 -85.06 -22.10
N VAL A 21 -7.22 -84.94 -23.43
CA VAL A 21 -7.29 -83.63 -24.14
C VAL A 21 -8.71 -83.10 -24.12
N GLY A 22 -9.74 -83.96 -24.22
CA GLY A 22 -11.13 -83.55 -24.12
C GLY A 22 -11.57 -83.11 -22.71
N LEU A 23 -10.91 -83.64 -21.60
CA LEU A 23 -11.28 -83.26 -20.27
C LEU A 23 -10.51 -82.01 -19.78
N VAL A 24 -9.37 -81.65 -20.43
CA VAL A 24 -8.64 -80.42 -20.09
C VAL A 24 -9.26 -79.20 -20.82
N ALA A 25 -10.03 -79.41 -21.90
CA ALA A 25 -10.72 -78.32 -22.61
C ALA A 25 -12.04 -77.84 -21.95
N VAL A 26 -12.51 -78.46 -20.88
CA VAL A 26 -13.82 -78.12 -20.27
C VAL A 26 -13.65 -77.22 -18.98
N PHE A 27 -12.42 -76.99 -18.54
CA PHE A 27 -12.15 -76.03 -17.43
C PHE A 27 -11.30 -74.83 -17.89
N ALA A 28 -11.50 -74.33 -19.08
CA ALA A 28 -11.16 -72.95 -19.33
C ALA A 28 -12.19 -72.12 -18.56
N THR A 29 -11.97 -71.92 -17.29
CA THR A 29 -12.63 -70.83 -16.56
C THR A 29 -12.30 -69.59 -17.33
N THR A 30 -13.28 -69.04 -18.04
CA THR A 30 -13.19 -67.65 -18.52
C THR A 30 -12.99 -66.77 -17.30
N THR A 31 -11.72 -66.47 -17.01
CA THR A 31 -11.39 -65.45 -16.01
C THR A 31 -12.01 -64.17 -16.60
N LYS A 32 -13.13 -63.77 -16.04
CA LYS A 32 -13.74 -62.49 -16.34
C LYS A 32 -12.67 -61.41 -16.17
N ALA A 33 -12.42 -60.64 -17.21
CA ALA A 33 -11.45 -59.58 -17.13
C ALA A 33 -11.83 -58.64 -16.00
N ALA A 34 -10.90 -58.31 -15.14
CA ALA A 34 -11.18 -57.33 -14.08
C ALA A 34 -11.42 -55.95 -14.72
N ALA A 35 -12.35 -55.17 -14.15
CA ALA A 35 -12.55 -53.78 -14.57
C ALA A 35 -11.25 -52.99 -14.58
N PRO A 36 -11.01 -52.12 -15.55
CA PRO A 36 -9.82 -51.29 -15.59
C PRO A 36 -9.73 -50.38 -14.34
N LYS A 37 -8.52 -50.22 -13.81
CA LYS A 37 -8.23 -49.29 -12.69
C LYS A 37 -8.50 -47.83 -13.13
N PRO A 38 -9.43 -47.10 -12.49
CA PRO A 38 -9.59 -45.69 -12.78
C PRO A 38 -8.29 -44.90 -12.58
N ALA A 39 -7.96 -44.01 -13.53
CA ALA A 39 -6.74 -43.23 -13.54
C ALA A 39 -7.04 -41.72 -13.64
N GLY A 40 -6.06 -40.88 -13.34
CA GLY A 40 -6.21 -39.43 -13.46
C GLY A 40 -7.20 -38.82 -12.49
N VAL A 41 -7.46 -39.48 -11.36
CA VAL A 41 -8.33 -38.92 -10.29
C VAL A 41 -7.72 -37.66 -9.75
N LYS A 42 -8.49 -36.55 -9.79
CA LYS A 42 -8.06 -35.24 -9.27
C LYS A 42 -9.25 -34.41 -8.80
N GLN A 43 -9.01 -33.52 -7.88
CA GLN A 43 -9.96 -32.49 -7.49
C GLN A 43 -9.99 -31.37 -8.54
N VAL A 44 -11.19 -30.83 -8.86
CA VAL A 44 -11.39 -29.76 -9.85
C VAL A 44 -12.18 -28.58 -9.29
N ASP A 45 -12.98 -28.80 -8.22
CA ASP A 45 -13.73 -27.74 -7.58
C ASP A 45 -13.94 -28.06 -6.09
N ALA A 46 -14.21 -27.01 -5.28
CA ALA A 46 -14.52 -27.13 -3.87
C ALA A 46 -15.39 -25.98 -3.37
N THR A 47 -16.35 -26.34 -2.53
CA THR A 47 -17.06 -25.40 -1.66
C THR A 47 -16.69 -25.70 -0.19
N GLU A 48 -17.34 -25.03 0.77
CA GLU A 48 -17.19 -25.33 2.19
C GLU A 48 -17.65 -26.75 2.57
N SER A 49 -18.60 -27.32 1.82
CA SER A 49 -19.26 -28.57 2.18
C SER A 49 -19.25 -29.63 1.07
N SER A 50 -18.60 -29.34 -0.05
CA SER A 50 -18.50 -30.27 -1.16
C SER A 50 -17.16 -30.17 -1.89
N VAL A 51 -16.80 -31.24 -2.57
CA VAL A 51 -15.65 -31.31 -3.47
C VAL A 51 -16.07 -31.99 -4.75
N LYS A 52 -15.73 -31.41 -5.91
CA LYS A 52 -15.87 -32.06 -7.21
C LYS A 52 -14.56 -32.73 -7.58
N ILE A 53 -14.64 -34.01 -7.91
CA ILE A 53 -13.52 -34.81 -8.45
C ILE A 53 -13.81 -35.22 -9.89
N THR A 54 -12.75 -35.44 -10.64
CA THR A 54 -12.83 -35.98 -12.00
C THR A 54 -11.78 -37.09 -12.18
N TRP A 55 -11.97 -37.92 -13.20
CA TRP A 55 -11.05 -39.01 -13.58
C TRP A 55 -11.11 -39.26 -15.09
N ASN A 56 -10.17 -40.02 -15.60
CA ASN A 56 -10.18 -40.43 -17.01
C ASN A 56 -11.28 -41.46 -17.28
N THR A 57 -11.87 -41.42 -18.46
CA THR A 57 -12.89 -42.39 -18.88
C THR A 57 -12.41 -43.81 -18.64
N VAL A 58 -13.22 -44.62 -18.00
CA VAL A 58 -12.97 -46.05 -17.81
C VAL A 58 -13.57 -46.81 -18.96
N MET A 59 -12.74 -47.41 -19.84
CA MET A 59 -13.16 -48.13 -21.02
C MET A 59 -13.46 -49.59 -20.66
N ALA A 60 -14.74 -49.92 -20.52
CA ALA A 60 -15.20 -51.30 -20.33
C ALA A 60 -16.62 -51.43 -20.89
N ASP A 61 -17.00 -52.63 -21.37
CA ASP A 61 -18.33 -52.87 -21.96
C ASP A 61 -19.48 -52.69 -20.98
N LYS A 62 -19.24 -52.99 -19.70
CA LYS A 62 -20.16 -52.74 -18.57
C LYS A 62 -19.32 -52.52 -17.32
N ALA A 63 -19.41 -51.36 -16.71
CA ALA A 63 -18.81 -51.18 -15.41
C ALA A 63 -19.69 -50.25 -14.53
N TYR A 64 -19.52 -50.39 -13.26
CA TYR A 64 -20.17 -49.59 -12.25
C TYR A 64 -19.10 -48.86 -11.45
N LEU A 65 -19.32 -47.55 -11.23
CA LEU A 65 -18.40 -46.70 -10.56
C LEU A 65 -18.80 -46.49 -9.08
N TRP A 66 -17.80 -46.45 -8.25
CA TRP A 66 -17.92 -46.20 -6.83
C TRP A 66 -16.87 -45.16 -6.39
N TYR A 67 -17.09 -44.50 -5.31
CA TYR A 67 -16.00 -43.83 -4.57
C TYR A 67 -15.98 -44.30 -3.13
N LYS A 68 -14.80 -44.24 -2.54
CA LYS A 68 -14.60 -44.34 -1.08
C LYS A 68 -13.92 -43.06 -0.58
N ILE A 69 -14.35 -42.57 0.60
CA ILE A 69 -13.82 -41.37 1.21
C ILE A 69 -13.62 -41.57 2.72
N SER A 70 -12.53 -41.04 3.24
CA SER A 70 -12.17 -41.04 4.66
C SER A 70 -11.57 -39.69 5.05
N ASP A 71 -11.59 -39.38 6.34
CA ASP A 71 -10.82 -38.27 6.95
C ASP A 71 -9.39 -38.70 7.32
N THR A 72 -9.05 -39.98 7.16
CA THR A 72 -7.72 -40.54 7.39
C THR A 72 -7.14 -41.16 6.12
N GLN A 73 -5.83 -41.03 5.92
CA GLN A 73 -5.13 -41.52 4.73
C GLN A 73 -5.13 -43.03 4.57
N ASP A 74 -5.18 -43.77 5.69
CA ASP A 74 -5.22 -45.24 5.70
C ASP A 74 -6.55 -45.80 5.21
N MET A 75 -7.57 -44.93 5.04
CA MET A 75 -8.91 -45.33 4.59
C MET A 75 -9.58 -46.40 5.48
N ALA A 76 -9.16 -46.62 6.72
CA ALA A 76 -9.67 -47.66 7.61
C ALA A 76 -11.17 -47.53 7.89
N ALA A 77 -11.65 -46.30 8.09
CA ALA A 77 -13.06 -45.99 8.35
C ALA A 77 -13.71 -45.27 7.15
N CYS A 78 -13.55 -45.76 5.92
CA CYS A 78 -14.04 -45.08 4.74
C CYS A 78 -15.54 -45.28 4.51
N ARG A 79 -16.25 -44.17 4.17
CA ARG A 79 -17.56 -44.22 3.56
C ARG A 79 -17.44 -44.62 2.09
N LYS A 80 -18.28 -45.53 1.62
CA LYS A 80 -18.27 -46.01 0.25
C LYS A 80 -19.63 -45.72 -0.40
N VAL A 81 -19.61 -45.16 -1.60
CA VAL A 81 -20.82 -44.69 -2.28
C VAL A 81 -20.76 -45.12 -3.74
N ARG A 82 -21.91 -45.61 -4.26
CA ARG A 82 -22.10 -45.92 -5.69
C ARG A 82 -22.33 -44.61 -6.44
N ILE A 83 -21.59 -44.38 -7.52
CA ILE A 83 -21.77 -43.26 -8.45
C ILE A 83 -22.83 -43.60 -9.48
N GLY A 84 -22.73 -44.74 -10.15
CA GLY A 84 -23.63 -45.17 -11.23
C GLY A 84 -22.98 -46.17 -12.17
N SER A 85 -23.59 -46.33 -13.36
CA SER A 85 -22.97 -47.02 -14.49
C SER A 85 -21.97 -46.12 -15.23
N ILE A 86 -21.07 -46.77 -16.01
CA ILE A 86 -19.97 -46.05 -16.74
C ILE A 86 -20.46 -45.08 -17.80
N ASP A 87 -21.76 -44.99 -18.09
CA ASP A 87 -22.28 -44.17 -19.17
C ASP A 87 -21.75 -42.72 -19.12
N TRP A 88 -20.49 -42.55 -19.59
CA TRP A 88 -19.82 -41.27 -19.79
C TRP A 88 -19.51 -40.41 -18.54
N ASN A 89 -19.75 -40.93 -17.33
CA ASN A 89 -19.56 -40.18 -16.12
C ASN A 89 -18.07 -40.14 -15.73
N THR A 90 -17.45 -38.97 -15.85
CA THR A 90 -16.04 -38.75 -15.57
C THR A 90 -15.83 -37.77 -14.37
N ASP A 91 -16.93 -37.45 -13.69
CA ASP A 91 -16.86 -36.56 -12.49
C ASP A 91 -17.92 -36.95 -11.44
N GLU A 92 -17.70 -36.49 -10.20
CA GLU A 92 -18.62 -36.66 -9.09
C GLU A 92 -18.46 -35.50 -8.09
N THR A 93 -19.58 -35.04 -7.54
CA THR A 93 -19.59 -34.06 -6.46
C THR A 93 -19.88 -34.73 -5.12
N ILE A 94 -18.89 -34.76 -4.25
CA ILE A 94 -18.95 -35.34 -2.92
C ILE A 94 -19.46 -34.27 -1.96
N ASN A 95 -20.65 -34.46 -1.40
CA ASN A 95 -21.31 -33.50 -0.51
C ASN A 95 -21.26 -33.96 0.97
N GLY A 96 -21.67 -33.03 1.88
CA GLY A 96 -21.75 -33.29 3.31
C GLY A 96 -20.40 -33.36 4.00
N LEU A 97 -19.42 -32.62 3.50
CA LEU A 97 -18.09 -32.47 4.05
C LEU A 97 -18.04 -31.28 5.03
N LYS A 98 -17.03 -31.23 5.90
CA LYS A 98 -16.80 -30.11 6.83
C LYS A 98 -15.90 -29.07 6.18
N PRO A 99 -16.09 -27.77 6.46
CA PRO A 99 -15.26 -26.69 5.93
C PRO A 99 -13.78 -26.81 6.36
N GLY A 100 -12.86 -26.47 5.46
CA GLY A 100 -11.44 -26.41 5.72
C GLY A 100 -10.77 -27.72 6.11
N CYS A 101 -11.39 -28.85 5.76
CA CYS A 101 -10.89 -30.18 6.10
C CYS A 101 -10.21 -30.86 4.90
N SER A 102 -9.27 -31.75 5.22
CA SER A 102 -8.69 -32.69 4.26
C SER A 102 -9.42 -34.02 4.33
N TYR A 103 -9.65 -34.63 3.17
CA TYR A 103 -10.21 -35.95 3.02
C TYR A 103 -9.37 -36.75 2.02
N TYR A 104 -9.49 -38.05 2.08
CA TYR A 104 -8.81 -38.99 1.16
C TYR A 104 -9.86 -39.73 0.35
N VAL A 105 -9.68 -39.78 -0.96
CA VAL A 105 -10.67 -40.38 -1.85
C VAL A 105 -9.99 -41.32 -2.86
N SER A 106 -10.66 -42.42 -3.21
CA SER A 106 -10.34 -43.25 -4.36
C SER A 106 -11.60 -43.53 -5.14
N VAL A 107 -11.49 -43.62 -6.46
CA VAL A 107 -12.56 -44.06 -7.39
C VAL A 107 -12.32 -45.52 -7.75
N GLY A 108 -13.35 -46.30 -7.77
CA GLY A 108 -13.28 -47.74 -8.08
C GLY A 108 -14.18 -48.10 -9.21
N ALA A 109 -13.81 -49.10 -10.01
CA ALA A 109 -14.60 -49.70 -11.05
C ALA A 109 -14.77 -51.19 -10.85
N THR A 110 -15.96 -51.72 -11.20
CA THR A 110 -16.28 -53.15 -11.16
C THR A 110 -17.27 -53.48 -12.28
N GLU A 111 -17.19 -54.68 -12.80
CA GLU A 111 -18.18 -55.20 -13.75
C GLU A 111 -19.41 -55.86 -13.05
N SER A 112 -19.34 -56.02 -11.73
CA SER A 112 -20.42 -56.59 -10.95
C SER A 112 -21.54 -55.59 -10.66
N SER A 113 -22.78 -55.95 -11.05
CA SER A 113 -23.96 -55.08 -10.97
C SER A 113 -24.60 -54.94 -9.59
N ALA A 114 -23.91 -55.29 -8.50
CA ALA A 114 -24.46 -55.23 -7.14
C ALA A 114 -24.97 -53.82 -6.80
N SER A 115 -26.17 -53.72 -6.26
CA SER A 115 -26.83 -52.44 -6.00
C SER A 115 -26.72 -51.97 -4.57
N SER A 116 -26.62 -52.84 -3.59
CA SER A 116 -26.66 -52.49 -2.16
C SER A 116 -25.40 -52.78 -1.38
N THR A 117 -24.58 -53.72 -1.84
CA THR A 117 -23.30 -54.06 -1.23
C THR A 117 -22.15 -53.86 -2.21
N ILE A 118 -21.03 -53.41 -1.73
CA ILE A 118 -19.85 -53.23 -2.59
C ILE A 118 -19.34 -54.61 -3.03
N PRO A 119 -19.18 -54.82 -4.33
CA PRO A 119 -18.59 -56.02 -4.87
C PRO A 119 -17.14 -56.18 -4.39
N SER A 120 -16.73 -57.40 -4.13
CA SER A 120 -15.33 -57.70 -3.70
C SER A 120 -14.29 -57.51 -4.84
N ASP A 121 -14.76 -57.45 -6.08
CA ASP A 121 -13.97 -57.31 -7.33
C ASP A 121 -13.73 -55.85 -7.76
N VAL A 122 -14.06 -54.84 -6.92
CA VAL A 122 -13.80 -53.43 -7.24
C VAL A 122 -12.32 -53.16 -7.31
N VAL A 123 -11.87 -52.67 -8.47
CA VAL A 123 -10.48 -52.20 -8.68
C VAL A 123 -10.43 -50.70 -8.38
N TRP A 124 -9.70 -50.33 -7.32
CA TRP A 124 -9.58 -48.95 -6.83
C TRP A 124 -8.41 -48.21 -7.49
N SER A 125 -8.60 -46.92 -7.76
CA SER A 125 -7.53 -45.96 -8.07
C SER A 125 -6.57 -45.79 -6.91
N ASP A 126 -5.46 -45.09 -7.15
CA ASP A 126 -4.65 -44.54 -6.08
C ASP A 126 -5.48 -43.56 -5.25
N THR A 127 -5.20 -43.50 -3.96
CA THR A 127 -5.87 -42.56 -3.04
C THR A 127 -5.25 -41.18 -3.22
N ILE A 128 -6.09 -40.17 -3.39
CA ILE A 128 -5.67 -38.76 -3.44
C ILE A 128 -6.23 -38.01 -2.24
N GLU A 129 -5.49 -36.97 -1.79
CA GLU A 129 -6.02 -35.98 -0.88
C GLU A 129 -6.91 -34.99 -1.63
N ILE A 130 -8.06 -34.69 -1.07
CA ILE A 130 -8.98 -33.61 -1.49
C ILE A 130 -9.25 -32.70 -0.32
N VAL A 131 -9.55 -31.41 -0.58
CA VAL A 131 -9.75 -30.40 0.44
C VAL A 131 -11.00 -29.59 0.19
N THR A 132 -11.75 -29.28 1.24
CA THR A 132 -12.86 -28.31 1.18
C THR A 132 -12.34 -26.88 1.40
N ALA A 133 -13.06 -25.90 0.86
CA ALA A 133 -12.80 -24.49 1.20
C ALA A 133 -13.00 -24.25 2.69
N PRO A 134 -12.21 -23.36 3.31
CA PRO A 134 -12.45 -22.93 4.68
C PRO A 134 -13.82 -22.24 4.83
N ALA A 135 -14.29 -22.15 6.07
CA ALA A 135 -15.51 -21.43 6.40
C ALA A 135 -15.39 -19.91 6.13
N ASP A 136 -16.53 -19.23 6.15
CA ASP A 136 -16.63 -17.80 5.96
C ASP A 136 -15.72 -17.01 6.91
N MET A 137 -15.12 -15.98 6.38
CA MET A 137 -14.41 -14.98 7.16
C MET A 137 -15.37 -13.86 7.57
N ALA A 138 -15.37 -13.48 8.83
CA ALA A 138 -16.22 -12.38 9.29
C ALA A 138 -15.85 -11.07 8.57
N ASN A 139 -16.85 -10.26 8.21
CA ASN A 139 -16.66 -9.03 7.45
C ASN A 139 -15.74 -8.01 8.14
N ASP A 140 -15.73 -7.98 9.47
CA ASP A 140 -14.93 -7.08 10.31
C ASP A 140 -13.60 -7.71 10.78
N ALA A 141 -13.25 -8.89 10.29
CA ALA A 141 -12.06 -9.62 10.71
C ALA A 141 -10.75 -8.92 10.34
N ILE A 142 -10.76 -8.00 9.35
CA ILE A 142 -9.56 -7.33 8.86
C ILE A 142 -9.28 -6.08 9.68
N SER A 143 -8.10 -6.00 10.28
CA SER A 143 -7.57 -4.85 11.01
C SER A 143 -6.56 -4.07 10.17
N PHE A 144 -6.71 -2.74 10.14
CA PHE A 144 -5.73 -1.82 9.58
C PHE A 144 -4.68 -1.48 10.63
N ASN A 145 -3.43 -1.87 10.41
CA ASN A 145 -2.32 -1.71 11.36
C ASN A 145 -1.47 -0.47 11.08
N GLY A 146 -1.70 0.21 9.97
CA GLY A 146 -1.02 1.44 9.60
C GLY A 146 -0.60 1.48 8.13
N ALA A 147 -0.14 2.66 7.72
CA ALA A 147 0.30 2.92 6.35
C ALA A 147 1.55 3.79 6.27
N LYS A 148 2.20 3.73 5.12
CA LYS A 148 3.21 4.68 4.63
C LYS A 148 2.72 5.28 3.31
N GLU A 149 3.55 6.08 2.65
CA GLU A 149 3.18 6.70 1.36
C GLU A 149 2.88 5.66 0.25
N THR A 150 3.49 4.48 0.30
CA THR A 150 3.39 3.44 -0.73
C THR A 150 3.17 2.04 -0.17
N SER A 151 2.74 1.92 1.07
CA SER A 151 2.46 0.62 1.69
C SER A 151 1.38 0.70 2.74
N ILE A 152 0.68 -0.43 2.93
CA ILE A 152 -0.39 -0.63 3.91
C ILE A 152 -0.09 -1.93 4.64
N SER A 153 -0.22 -1.93 5.96
CA SER A 153 -0.09 -3.12 6.81
C SER A 153 -1.46 -3.53 7.35
N LEU A 154 -1.79 -4.79 7.16
CA LEU A 154 -3.05 -5.41 7.55
C LEU A 154 -2.81 -6.67 8.36
N SER A 155 -3.77 -7.04 9.19
CA SER A 155 -3.87 -8.34 9.85
C SER A 155 -5.33 -8.77 9.94
N TRP A 156 -5.57 -10.05 10.18
CA TRP A 156 -6.93 -10.59 10.30
C TRP A 156 -6.99 -11.75 11.28
N THR A 157 -8.20 -12.06 11.72
CA THR A 157 -8.47 -13.21 12.57
C THR A 157 -8.27 -14.50 11.78
N PRO A 158 -7.54 -15.50 12.31
CA PRO A 158 -7.37 -16.79 11.64
C PRO A 158 -8.71 -17.46 11.36
N VAL A 159 -8.86 -18.02 10.16
CA VAL A 159 -10.01 -18.86 9.80
C VAL A 159 -9.65 -20.33 10.01
N SER A 160 -10.51 -21.07 10.69
CA SER A 160 -10.29 -22.50 10.97
C SER A 160 -10.13 -23.30 9.67
N GLY A 161 -9.12 -24.14 9.59
CA GLY A 161 -8.83 -24.96 8.43
C GLY A 161 -8.10 -24.24 7.29
N ALA A 162 -7.99 -22.91 7.31
CA ALA A 162 -7.18 -22.18 6.34
C ALA A 162 -5.69 -22.34 6.62
N ASN A 163 -4.90 -22.62 5.58
CA ASN A 163 -3.44 -22.64 5.62
C ASN A 163 -2.79 -21.62 4.68
N SER A 164 -3.60 -20.87 3.94
CA SER A 164 -3.21 -19.77 3.06
C SER A 164 -4.33 -18.73 2.97
N TYR A 165 -4.01 -17.54 2.50
CA TYR A 165 -4.95 -16.46 2.26
C TYR A 165 -4.60 -15.73 0.97
N ARG A 166 -5.59 -15.51 0.09
CA ARG A 166 -5.47 -14.62 -1.05
C ARG A 166 -5.98 -13.24 -0.65
N VAL A 167 -5.14 -12.25 -0.78
CA VAL A 167 -5.46 -10.85 -0.51
C VAL A 167 -5.63 -10.12 -1.83
N TYR A 168 -6.84 -9.71 -2.12
CA TYR A 168 -7.19 -8.89 -3.29
C TYR A 168 -7.34 -7.45 -2.85
N TYR A 169 -6.76 -6.51 -3.59
CA TYR A 169 -6.90 -5.09 -3.33
C TYR A 169 -7.02 -4.28 -4.61
N VAL A 170 -7.80 -3.20 -4.55
CA VAL A 170 -8.06 -2.32 -5.68
C VAL A 170 -8.12 -0.86 -5.20
N ASP A 171 -7.63 0.06 -6.03
CA ASP A 171 -7.74 1.51 -5.85
C ASP A 171 -9.22 1.91 -5.96
N GLU A 172 -9.79 2.53 -4.91
CA GLU A 172 -11.21 2.92 -4.87
C GLU A 172 -11.62 3.92 -5.95
N SER A 173 -10.69 4.73 -6.43
CA SER A 173 -10.93 5.68 -7.53
C SER A 173 -11.07 4.98 -8.89
N ASN A 174 -10.71 3.71 -8.97
CA ASN A 174 -10.76 2.93 -10.19
C ASN A 174 -12.04 2.07 -10.21
N ASN A 175 -13.02 2.49 -11.01
CA ASN A 175 -14.28 1.75 -11.19
C ASN A 175 -14.12 0.44 -11.97
N SER A 176 -12.92 0.06 -12.38
CA SER A 176 -12.65 -1.24 -12.99
C SER A 176 -12.30 -2.27 -11.91
N ASP A 177 -12.85 -3.48 -12.01
CA ASP A 177 -12.56 -4.61 -11.13
C ASP A 177 -11.12 -5.18 -11.30
N ASN A 178 -10.22 -4.43 -11.91
CA ASN A 178 -8.84 -4.81 -12.15
C ASN A 178 -7.97 -4.55 -10.91
N GLY A 179 -8.23 -5.30 -9.86
CA GLY A 179 -7.42 -5.31 -8.65
C GLY A 179 -6.21 -6.24 -8.76
N VAL A 180 -5.36 -6.19 -7.76
CA VAL A 180 -4.17 -7.04 -7.61
C VAL A 180 -4.43 -8.08 -6.55
N SER A 181 -4.00 -9.33 -6.79
CA SER A 181 -4.05 -10.41 -5.81
C SER A 181 -2.64 -10.82 -5.41
N VAL A 182 -2.45 -11.04 -4.12
CA VAL A 182 -1.24 -11.61 -3.52
C VAL A 182 -1.63 -12.70 -2.53
N THR A 183 -0.77 -13.68 -2.30
CA THR A 183 -1.03 -14.77 -1.35
C THR A 183 -0.05 -14.72 -0.17
N THR A 184 -0.51 -15.19 0.99
CA THR A 184 0.31 -15.33 2.20
C THR A 184 -0.17 -16.52 3.03
N ASN A 185 0.75 -17.16 3.75
CA ASN A 185 0.45 -18.24 4.69
C ASN A 185 0.32 -17.74 6.15
N THR A 186 0.34 -16.42 6.32
CA THR A 186 0.20 -15.78 7.65
C THR A 186 -1.08 -14.96 7.70
N THR A 187 -1.52 -14.63 8.89
CA THR A 187 -2.71 -13.78 9.14
C THR A 187 -2.40 -12.29 9.13
N SER A 188 -1.32 -11.90 8.45
CA SER A 188 -0.94 -10.50 8.26
C SER A 188 -0.15 -10.31 6.97
N ILE A 189 -0.20 -9.09 6.43
CA ILE A 189 0.55 -8.73 5.23
C ILE A 189 0.90 -7.24 5.24
N THR A 190 2.00 -6.89 4.56
CA THR A 190 2.29 -5.51 4.17
C THR A 190 2.25 -5.42 2.65
N LEU A 191 1.21 -4.80 2.12
CA LEU A 191 1.09 -4.46 0.70
C LEU A 191 2.06 -3.33 0.39
N THR A 192 2.84 -3.46 -0.67
CA THR A 192 3.88 -2.49 -1.09
C THR A 192 3.72 -2.09 -2.54
N GLY A 193 4.39 -1.01 -2.97
CA GLY A 193 4.29 -0.52 -4.35
C GLY A 193 2.97 0.19 -4.66
N LEU A 194 2.21 0.56 -3.63
CA LEU A 194 0.91 1.23 -3.78
C LEU A 194 1.06 2.67 -4.25
N LYS A 195 0.02 3.22 -4.86
CA LYS A 195 -0.07 4.65 -5.19
C LYS A 195 -0.15 5.46 -3.90
N LYS A 196 0.47 6.63 -3.91
CA LYS A 196 0.40 7.60 -2.81
C LYS A 196 -0.95 8.31 -2.79
N ASN A 197 -1.39 8.79 -1.62
CA ASN A 197 -2.66 9.50 -1.48
C ASN A 197 -3.84 8.73 -2.09
N THR A 198 -3.91 7.44 -1.87
CA THR A 198 -4.88 6.59 -2.53
C THR A 198 -5.57 5.72 -1.49
N GLU A 199 -6.86 5.63 -1.59
CA GLU A 199 -7.69 4.76 -0.78
C GLU A 199 -7.90 3.43 -1.50
N TYR A 200 -7.85 2.33 -0.75
CA TYR A 200 -7.96 0.98 -1.27
C TYR A 200 -9.12 0.24 -0.63
N LYS A 201 -9.78 -0.60 -1.43
CA LYS A 201 -10.64 -1.68 -0.96
C LYS A 201 -9.82 -2.95 -0.90
N VAL A 202 -9.99 -3.71 0.18
CA VAL A 202 -9.25 -4.97 0.40
C VAL A 202 -10.24 -6.08 0.71
N ARG A 203 -10.03 -7.25 0.08
CA ARG A 203 -10.72 -8.50 0.39
C ARG A 203 -9.69 -9.56 0.74
N VAL A 204 -9.97 -10.37 1.73
CA VAL A 204 -9.12 -11.50 2.13
C VAL A 204 -9.94 -12.77 2.03
N TYR A 205 -9.48 -13.70 1.19
CA TYR A 205 -10.11 -14.99 0.93
C TYR A 205 -9.30 -16.07 1.64
N PRO A 206 -9.88 -16.76 2.63
CA PRO A 206 -9.21 -17.91 3.24
C PRO A 206 -9.14 -19.07 2.25
N GLN A 207 -8.01 -19.75 2.22
CA GLN A 207 -7.71 -20.86 1.32
C GLN A 207 -7.24 -22.09 2.10
N LYS A 208 -7.59 -23.29 1.58
CA LYS A 208 -6.98 -24.55 1.98
C LYS A 208 -6.23 -25.11 0.79
N ILE A 209 -4.93 -25.32 0.95
CA ILE A 209 -4.07 -25.91 -0.09
C ILE A 209 -3.79 -27.36 0.32
N SER A 210 -4.08 -28.32 -0.56
CA SER A 210 -3.77 -29.74 -0.39
C SER A 210 -2.26 -30.01 -0.58
N ALA A 211 -1.78 -31.15 -0.12
CA ALA A 211 -0.40 -31.58 -0.34
C ALA A 211 -0.05 -31.71 -1.84
N ALA A 212 -1.04 -32.01 -2.69
CA ALA A 212 -0.88 -32.05 -4.15
C ALA A 212 -0.93 -30.67 -4.83
N GLY A 213 -1.08 -29.59 -4.06
CA GLY A 213 -1.08 -28.21 -4.57
C GLY A 213 -2.43 -27.71 -5.07
N TYR A 214 -3.52 -28.43 -4.89
CA TYR A 214 -4.86 -27.91 -5.20
C TYR A 214 -5.25 -26.84 -4.16
N THR A 215 -5.74 -25.69 -4.62
CA THR A 215 -6.22 -24.61 -3.76
C THR A 215 -7.74 -24.59 -3.71
N ALA A 216 -8.32 -24.91 -2.57
CA ALA A 216 -9.74 -24.77 -2.29
C ALA A 216 -10.02 -23.37 -1.73
N GLU A 217 -10.77 -22.58 -2.48
CA GLU A 217 -11.24 -21.24 -2.13
C GLU A 217 -12.69 -21.11 -2.60
N TYR A 218 -13.55 -20.58 -1.76
CA TYR A 218 -14.92 -20.29 -2.19
C TYR A 218 -15.07 -18.78 -2.41
N SER A 219 -15.48 -18.39 -3.59
CA SER A 219 -15.46 -16.99 -4.03
C SER A 219 -16.36 -16.05 -3.24
N SER A 220 -17.35 -16.59 -2.52
CA SER A 220 -18.24 -15.81 -1.65
C SER A 220 -17.71 -15.66 -0.22
N ASN A 221 -16.69 -16.45 0.17
CA ASN A 221 -16.15 -16.47 1.53
C ASN A 221 -14.95 -15.53 1.65
N TYR A 222 -15.19 -14.29 2.00
CA TYR A 222 -14.12 -13.31 2.20
C TYR A 222 -14.48 -12.28 3.26
N GLY A 223 -13.50 -11.87 4.04
CA GLY A 223 -13.58 -10.65 4.81
C GLY A 223 -13.22 -9.46 3.93
N TYR A 224 -13.80 -8.30 4.21
CA TYR A 224 -13.49 -7.09 3.45
C TYR A 224 -13.19 -5.90 4.35
N LYS A 225 -12.41 -4.95 3.83
CA LYS A 225 -12.18 -3.66 4.45
C LYS A 225 -12.08 -2.59 3.38
N ASN A 226 -12.95 -1.61 3.48
CA ASN A 226 -12.93 -0.38 2.71
C ASN A 226 -12.09 0.68 3.45
N ASP A 227 -11.93 1.84 2.83
CA ASP A 227 -11.31 3.02 3.44
C ASP A 227 -9.88 2.74 3.98
N VAL A 228 -9.07 2.00 3.20
CA VAL A 228 -7.69 1.64 3.58
C VAL A 228 -6.70 2.56 2.84
N PRO A 229 -6.31 3.70 3.43
CA PRO A 229 -5.54 4.71 2.73
C PRO A 229 -4.04 4.51 2.84
N THR A 230 -3.32 4.88 1.77
CA THR A 230 -1.90 5.24 1.86
C THR A 230 -1.75 6.67 2.39
N LEU A 231 -0.59 6.99 2.98
CA LEU A 231 -0.36 8.34 3.51
C LEU A 231 -0.09 9.37 2.40
N PRO A 232 -0.54 10.61 2.59
CA PRO A 232 -0.14 11.74 1.78
C PRO A 232 1.37 11.98 1.81
N THR A 233 1.92 12.36 0.66
CA THR A 233 3.33 12.71 0.54
C THR A 233 3.69 13.89 1.44
N LYS A 234 4.86 13.84 2.05
CA LYS A 234 5.41 14.93 2.85
C LYS A 234 5.53 16.21 2.03
N ILE A 235 4.99 17.32 2.55
CA ILE A 235 5.03 18.63 1.90
C ILE A 235 6.46 19.20 1.91
N ASN A 236 6.86 19.72 0.75
CA ASN A 236 8.11 20.43 0.52
C ASN A 236 7.85 21.85 0.02
N GLY A 237 8.90 22.66 -0.08
CA GLY A 237 8.81 24.02 -0.66
C GLY A 237 8.02 25.01 0.20
N VAL A 238 7.81 24.73 1.50
CA VAL A 238 7.09 25.67 2.38
C VAL A 238 7.85 26.98 2.45
N ASP A 239 7.22 28.08 2.07
CA ASP A 239 7.75 29.45 2.15
C ASP A 239 6.76 30.43 2.83
N CYS A 240 7.26 31.59 3.17
CA CYS A 240 6.46 32.72 3.61
C CYS A 240 6.61 33.84 2.58
N ASP A 241 5.59 34.02 1.75
CA ASP A 241 5.63 34.94 0.61
C ASP A 241 5.43 36.38 1.05
N TYR A 242 4.61 36.56 2.08
CA TYR A 242 4.31 37.88 2.61
C TYR A 242 4.15 37.81 4.14
N PHE A 243 4.67 38.81 4.86
CA PHE A 243 4.48 38.93 6.30
C PHE A 243 4.40 40.38 6.76
N ASN A 244 3.24 40.79 7.24
CA ASN A 244 3.01 42.11 7.81
C ASN A 244 2.41 42.03 9.23
N PRO A 245 3.24 41.99 10.28
CA PRO A 245 2.77 41.96 11.66
C PRO A 245 2.37 43.34 12.23
N SER A 246 2.49 44.42 11.46
CA SER A 246 2.20 45.78 11.91
C SER A 246 0.73 46.16 11.82
N VAL A 247 -0.10 45.40 11.08
CA VAL A 247 -1.55 45.57 11.00
C VAL A 247 -2.23 45.05 12.27
N LYS A 248 -3.45 45.52 12.58
CA LYS A 248 -4.24 45.19 13.80
C LYS A 248 -4.31 43.67 14.06
N LYS A 249 -4.51 42.87 13.01
CA LYS A 249 -4.32 41.41 13.02
C LYS A 249 -3.13 41.13 12.14
N GLY A 250 -1.98 40.76 12.71
CA GLY A 250 -0.79 40.42 11.91
C GLY A 250 -1.17 39.48 10.75
N TYR A 251 -0.69 39.79 9.56
CA TYR A 251 -1.02 39.11 8.31
C TYR A 251 0.19 38.35 7.77
N ALA A 252 -0.01 37.10 7.37
CA ALA A 252 1.02 36.28 6.72
C ALA A 252 0.42 35.45 5.60
N GLN A 253 1.17 35.30 4.51
CA GLN A 253 0.83 34.40 3.40
C GLN A 253 1.95 33.37 3.26
N PHE A 254 1.55 32.12 3.16
CA PHE A 254 2.46 30.98 3.01
C PHE A 254 2.08 30.18 1.80
N SER A 255 3.07 29.66 1.07
CA SER A 255 2.90 28.74 -0.04
C SER A 255 3.75 27.47 0.17
N TRP A 256 3.45 26.44 -0.62
CA TRP A 256 4.17 25.17 -0.66
C TRP A 256 3.99 24.47 -1.99
N ASN A 257 4.80 23.44 -2.24
CA ASN A 257 4.62 22.61 -3.43
C ASN A 257 3.32 21.79 -3.29
N LYS A 258 2.43 21.94 -4.27
CA LYS A 258 1.13 21.27 -4.29
C LYS A 258 1.30 19.73 -4.22
N ASN A 259 0.46 19.09 -3.44
CA ASN A 259 0.26 17.65 -3.48
C ASN A 259 -1.03 17.38 -4.27
N THR A 260 -0.91 16.81 -5.46
CA THR A 260 -2.00 16.72 -6.47
C THR A 260 -3.22 15.94 -6.00
N ASN A 261 -3.05 15.01 -5.04
CA ASN A 261 -4.14 14.16 -4.56
C ASN A 261 -4.50 14.45 -3.09
N ALA A 262 -4.11 15.60 -2.55
CA ALA A 262 -4.52 15.99 -1.19
C ALA A 262 -5.86 16.71 -1.21
N ASP A 263 -6.74 16.34 -0.30
CA ASP A 263 -8.01 17.05 -0.09
C ASP A 263 -7.83 18.34 0.71
N GLY A 264 -6.69 18.49 1.36
CA GLY A 264 -6.36 19.72 2.05
C GLY A 264 -5.06 19.66 2.84
N TYR A 265 -4.80 20.74 3.56
CA TYR A 265 -3.58 20.93 4.32
C TYR A 265 -3.88 21.38 5.75
N SER A 266 -3.13 20.84 6.70
CA SER A 266 -3.06 21.33 8.08
C SER A 266 -1.77 22.11 8.26
N TYR A 267 -1.83 23.26 8.95
CA TYR A 267 -0.64 24.04 9.29
C TYR A 267 -0.59 24.40 10.78
N GLU A 268 0.62 24.56 11.27
CA GLU A 268 0.89 25.00 12.64
C GLU A 268 2.01 26.05 12.65
N ILE A 269 1.77 27.18 13.32
CA ILE A 269 2.74 28.26 13.51
C ILE A 269 3.14 28.33 14.98
N TYR A 270 4.44 28.46 15.22
CA TYR A 270 5.06 28.50 16.54
C TYR A 270 5.94 29.74 16.70
N ALA A 271 6.19 30.18 17.92
CA ALA A 271 7.37 30.98 18.17
C ALA A 271 8.64 30.19 17.78
N TYR A 272 9.72 30.84 17.40
CA TYR A 272 10.93 30.20 16.86
C TYR A 272 11.48 29.05 17.74
N ASN A 273 11.42 29.22 19.08
CA ASN A 273 11.85 28.23 20.08
C ASN A 273 10.65 27.49 20.75
N GLY A 274 9.42 27.83 20.37
CA GLY A 274 8.21 27.28 20.98
C GLY A 274 8.00 25.80 20.70
N LYS A 275 7.51 25.08 21.72
CA LYS A 275 7.09 23.66 21.58
C LYS A 275 5.57 23.55 21.36
N LYS A 276 4.77 24.54 21.79
CA LYS A 276 3.32 24.60 21.61
C LYS A 276 2.97 25.52 20.45
N ALA A 277 2.09 25.07 19.55
CA ALA A 277 1.61 25.88 18.45
C ALA A 277 0.83 27.11 18.95
N LEU A 278 1.16 28.27 18.41
CA LEU A 278 0.44 29.52 18.65
C LEU A 278 -0.84 29.59 17.82
N ILE A 279 -0.76 29.11 16.59
CA ILE A 279 -1.84 29.11 15.59
C ILE A 279 -1.88 27.76 14.94
N LYS A 280 -3.08 27.22 14.76
CA LYS A 280 -3.35 26.00 14.00
C LYS A 280 -4.48 26.31 13.03
N GLY A 281 -4.43 25.70 11.85
CA GLY A 281 -5.50 25.83 10.87
C GLY A 281 -5.45 24.74 9.82
N GLN A 282 -6.47 24.75 8.99
CA GLN A 282 -6.62 23.87 7.85
C GLN A 282 -7.07 24.69 6.65
N THR A 283 -6.78 24.20 5.47
CA THR A 283 -7.30 24.71 4.19
C THR A 283 -7.73 23.52 3.35
N ASP A 284 -8.72 23.69 2.49
CA ASP A 284 -9.03 22.73 1.45
C ASP A 284 -7.91 22.66 0.40
N GLY A 285 -7.80 21.53 -0.29
CA GLY A 285 -6.77 21.28 -1.31
C GLY A 285 -7.21 21.63 -2.73
N TYR A 286 -8.48 21.97 -2.91
CA TYR A 286 -9.04 22.12 -4.25
C TYR A 286 -8.56 23.38 -4.97
N SER A 287 -8.34 24.45 -4.24
CA SER A 287 -8.15 25.76 -4.86
C SER A 287 -6.72 26.26 -4.84
N TYR A 288 -5.96 26.02 -3.77
CA TYR A 288 -4.69 26.74 -3.58
C TYR A 288 -3.64 25.93 -2.80
N ASP A 289 -2.39 26.06 -3.23
CA ASP A 289 -1.16 25.63 -2.56
C ASP A 289 -0.60 26.74 -1.64
N TYR A 290 -1.47 27.60 -1.14
CA TYR A 290 -1.14 28.68 -0.20
C TYR A 290 -2.23 28.89 0.85
N VAL A 291 -1.88 29.57 1.93
CA VAL A 291 -2.81 30.03 2.97
C VAL A 291 -2.50 31.45 3.40
N THR A 292 -3.56 32.20 3.63
CA THR A 292 -3.49 33.50 4.30
C THR A 292 -3.88 33.35 5.76
N VAL A 293 -3.04 33.86 6.66
CA VAL A 293 -3.24 33.79 8.11
C VAL A 293 -3.28 35.20 8.68
N GLU A 294 -4.41 35.57 9.28
CA GLU A 294 -4.55 36.79 10.08
C GLU A 294 -4.66 36.44 11.55
N ASN A 295 -3.73 36.91 12.38
CA ASN A 295 -3.77 36.59 13.80
C ASN A 295 -3.01 37.62 14.65
N LYS A 296 -3.65 38.10 15.72
CA LYS A 296 -3.05 39.05 16.70
C LYS A 296 -1.83 38.48 17.44
N LYS A 297 -1.55 37.17 17.36
CA LYS A 297 -0.35 36.57 17.94
C LYS A 297 0.89 36.76 17.06
N LEU A 298 0.74 37.19 15.81
CA LEU A 298 1.84 37.56 14.93
C LEU A 298 2.30 38.98 15.25
N LYS A 299 3.51 39.11 15.81
CA LYS A 299 4.07 40.37 16.34
C LYS A 299 5.28 40.83 15.54
N THR A 300 5.54 42.10 15.55
CA THR A 300 6.79 42.70 15.05
C THR A 300 8.01 42.20 15.83
N ARG A 301 9.17 42.21 15.19
CA ARG A 301 10.47 41.85 15.80
C ARG A 301 10.50 40.48 16.48
N GLN A 302 9.67 39.57 16.02
CA GLN A 302 9.59 38.18 16.47
C GLN A 302 9.78 37.23 15.30
N MET A 303 10.66 36.24 15.48
CA MET A 303 10.79 35.12 14.53
C MET A 303 9.83 34.00 14.90
N TYR A 304 9.24 33.42 13.89
CA TYR A 304 8.31 32.29 13.95
C TYR A 304 8.82 31.14 13.13
N LYS A 305 8.20 29.98 13.28
CA LYS A 305 8.36 28.82 12.39
C LYS A 305 6.99 28.23 12.08
N ILE A 306 6.81 27.79 10.84
CA ILE A 306 5.63 27.09 10.34
C ILE A 306 6.00 25.69 9.89
N ARG A 307 5.08 24.75 10.01
CA ARG A 307 5.08 23.45 9.34
C ARG A 307 3.71 23.16 8.75
N VAL A 308 3.69 22.39 7.67
CA VAL A 308 2.48 22.04 6.92
C VAL A 308 2.48 20.54 6.66
N ARG A 309 1.32 19.92 6.64
CA ARG A 309 1.12 18.55 6.17
C ARG A 309 -0.15 18.45 5.34
N ALA A 310 -0.16 17.57 4.35
CA ALA A 310 -1.36 17.24 3.61
C ALA A 310 -2.26 16.28 4.39
N TYR A 311 -3.55 16.25 4.06
CA TYR A 311 -4.48 15.20 4.46
C TYR A 311 -5.35 14.77 3.27
N ILE A 312 -5.88 13.55 3.36
CA ILE A 312 -6.99 13.06 2.54
C ILE A 312 -8.17 12.74 3.46
N ASN A 313 -9.38 12.84 2.93
CA ASN A 313 -10.59 12.37 3.60
C ASN A 313 -10.90 10.97 3.05
N THR A 314 -11.13 10.01 3.92
CA THR A 314 -11.61 8.68 3.52
C THR A 314 -13.10 8.74 3.15
N SER A 315 -13.62 7.73 2.48
CA SER A 315 -15.04 7.58 2.17
C SER A 315 -15.91 7.63 3.43
N SER A 316 -15.37 7.23 4.59
CA SER A 316 -15.99 7.39 5.92
C SER A 316 -15.80 8.76 6.56
N ASN A 317 -15.35 9.79 5.81
CA ASN A 317 -15.07 11.15 6.27
C ASN A 317 -13.99 11.27 7.38
N GLN A 318 -13.13 10.29 7.52
CA GLN A 318 -11.98 10.38 8.44
C GLN A 318 -10.80 11.06 7.75
N LYS A 319 -10.09 11.94 8.46
CA LYS A 319 -8.89 12.59 7.92
C LYS A 319 -7.65 11.76 8.19
N VAL A 320 -6.96 11.39 7.14
CA VAL A 320 -5.67 10.70 7.19
C VAL A 320 -4.56 11.69 6.82
N TYR A 321 -3.62 11.87 7.72
CA TYR A 321 -2.59 12.89 7.62
C TYR A 321 -1.25 12.32 7.19
N GLY A 322 -0.60 12.98 6.25
CA GLY A 322 0.79 12.77 5.91
C GLY A 322 1.76 13.30 6.97
N ALA A 323 3.03 13.08 6.74
CA ALA A 323 4.10 13.59 7.61
C ALA A 323 4.18 15.13 7.54
N TRP A 324 4.52 15.75 8.69
CA TRP A 324 4.80 17.18 8.73
C TRP A 324 6.00 17.55 7.86
N SER A 325 5.92 18.69 7.18
CA SER A 325 7.07 19.33 6.53
C SER A 325 8.18 19.65 7.52
N SER A 326 9.35 19.94 6.99
CA SER A 326 10.37 20.63 7.79
C SER A 326 9.88 22.03 8.20
N TYR A 327 10.36 22.55 9.34
CA TYR A 327 10.01 23.91 9.74
C TYR A 327 10.62 24.95 8.79
N LYS A 328 9.79 25.88 8.30
CA LYS A 328 10.23 27.13 7.69
C LYS A 328 10.25 28.21 8.75
N TYR A 329 11.40 28.86 8.95
CA TYR A 329 11.56 30.00 9.87
C TYR A 329 11.33 31.30 9.11
N PHE A 330 10.55 32.22 9.68
CA PHE A 330 10.18 33.49 9.06
C PHE A 330 10.03 34.59 10.09
N CYS A 331 10.30 35.83 9.68
CA CYS A 331 9.98 37.07 10.38
C CYS A 331 9.93 38.20 9.35
N ARG A 332 9.43 39.37 9.73
CA ARG A 332 9.54 40.56 8.87
C ARG A 332 10.99 41.03 8.79
N SER A 333 11.44 41.52 7.64
CA SER A 333 12.66 42.31 7.51
C SER A 333 12.57 43.54 8.38
N VAL A 334 13.72 44.06 8.84
CA VAL A 334 13.73 45.28 9.65
C VAL A 334 13.20 46.43 8.81
N GLY A 335 12.19 47.15 9.34
CA GLY A 335 11.57 48.30 8.73
C GLY A 335 11.89 49.56 9.50
N GLU A 336 10.87 50.26 10.01
CA GLU A 336 10.90 51.62 10.62
C GLU A 336 11.83 51.79 11.84
N ASP A 337 12.35 50.73 12.41
CA ASP A 337 13.22 50.74 13.62
C ASP A 337 14.73 50.91 13.29
N ILE A 338 15.06 51.51 12.14
CA ILE A 338 16.48 51.75 11.76
C ILE A 338 16.95 53.10 12.20
N SER A 339 18.19 53.20 12.69
CA SER A 339 18.94 54.42 12.87
C SER A 339 20.10 54.47 11.89
N MET A 340 20.38 55.64 11.35
CA MET A 340 21.49 55.87 10.40
C MET A 340 22.29 57.08 10.86
N LYS A 341 23.62 56.94 10.87
CA LYS A 341 24.53 58.03 11.21
C LYS A 341 25.76 58.03 10.31
N LYS A 342 26.20 59.20 9.88
CA LYS A 342 27.48 59.39 9.23
C LYS A 342 28.60 59.07 10.24
N SER A 343 29.63 58.33 9.80
CA SER A 343 30.80 57.96 10.59
C SER A 343 32.04 58.08 9.71
N GLY A 344 32.61 59.28 9.65
CA GLY A 344 33.62 59.64 8.64
C GLY A 344 33.04 59.57 7.22
N SER A 345 33.67 58.81 6.33
CA SER A 345 33.17 58.50 4.98
C SER A 345 32.21 57.33 4.92
N LYS A 346 31.78 56.74 6.06
CA LYS A 346 30.97 55.54 6.18
C LYS A 346 29.60 55.84 6.76
N VAL A 347 28.68 54.88 6.65
CA VAL A 347 27.34 54.95 7.30
C VAL A 347 27.26 53.86 8.34
N LYS A 348 26.96 54.24 9.57
CA LYS A 348 26.64 53.34 10.66
C LYS A 348 25.12 53.14 10.72
N LEU A 349 24.69 51.92 10.59
CA LEU A 349 23.31 51.46 10.73
C LEU A 349 23.10 50.83 12.11
N GLY A 350 21.95 51.08 12.72
CA GLY A 350 21.51 50.43 13.94
C GLY A 350 20.04 50.10 13.88
N TRP A 351 19.59 49.04 14.52
CA TRP A 351 18.18 48.63 14.57
C TRP A 351 17.85 47.90 15.86
N LYS A 352 16.57 47.78 16.18
CA LYS A 352 16.12 47.00 17.31
C LYS A 352 16.26 45.50 17.01
N LYS A 353 16.71 44.74 18.01
CA LYS A 353 16.92 43.29 17.91
C LYS A 353 15.62 42.58 17.52
N VAL A 354 15.72 41.65 16.59
CA VAL A 354 14.63 40.67 16.27
C VAL A 354 14.82 39.43 17.11
N ASN A 355 13.84 39.11 17.95
CA ASN A 355 13.89 37.96 18.83
C ASN A 355 13.95 36.67 18.00
N GLY A 356 14.95 35.82 18.27
CA GLY A 356 15.20 34.58 17.50
C GLY A 356 16.14 34.75 16.30
N ALA A 357 16.50 35.99 15.89
CA ALA A 357 17.49 36.16 14.86
C ALA A 357 18.89 35.78 15.36
N THR A 358 19.62 34.99 14.59
CA THR A 358 21.03 34.59 14.86
C THR A 358 22.04 35.50 14.18
N GLY A 359 21.57 36.40 13.33
CA GLY A 359 22.35 37.37 12.59
C GLY A 359 21.49 38.16 11.62
N TYR A 360 22.13 39.02 10.84
CA TYR A 360 21.47 39.89 9.88
C TYR A 360 22.32 39.97 8.58
N THR A 361 21.63 40.00 7.44
CA THR A 361 22.25 40.34 6.17
C THR A 361 21.85 41.75 5.77
N ILE A 362 22.81 42.57 5.39
CA ILE A 362 22.64 43.97 4.99
C ILE A 362 22.78 44.03 3.46
N TYR A 363 21.79 44.67 2.85
CA TYR A 363 21.76 44.96 1.42
C TYR A 363 21.70 46.47 1.19
N MET A 364 22.27 46.93 0.11
CA MET A 364 22.26 48.31 -0.33
C MET A 364 21.90 48.38 -1.83
N ALA A 365 21.04 49.30 -2.17
CA ALA A 365 20.83 49.77 -3.54
C ALA A 365 21.24 51.24 -3.65
N SER A 366 21.64 51.71 -4.83
CA SER A 366 21.94 53.10 -5.07
C SER A 366 21.48 53.52 -6.46
N SER A 367 21.08 54.78 -6.62
CA SER A 367 20.71 55.41 -7.90
C SER A 367 21.22 56.83 -7.94
N LYS A 368 21.44 57.37 -9.12
CA LYS A 368 21.70 58.80 -9.32
C LYS A 368 20.34 59.48 -9.34
N GLY A 369 20.06 60.27 -8.25
CA GLY A 369 18.72 60.79 -7.96
C GLY A 369 17.69 59.74 -7.63
N TYR A 370 16.46 60.19 -7.39
CA TYR A 370 15.34 59.28 -7.04
C TYR A 370 15.04 58.25 -8.12
N SER A 371 14.88 56.98 -7.70
CA SER A 371 14.45 55.91 -8.60
C SER A 371 13.47 54.98 -7.90
N SER A 372 12.41 54.58 -8.58
CA SER A 372 11.47 53.56 -8.13
C SER A 372 12.04 52.15 -8.31
N SER A 373 12.93 51.93 -9.29
CA SER A 373 13.62 50.66 -9.50
C SER A 373 14.90 50.57 -8.66
N ARG A 374 15.03 49.52 -7.85
CA ARG A 374 16.12 49.34 -6.87
C ARG A 374 16.68 47.93 -6.93
N THR A 375 17.91 47.81 -7.37
CA THR A 375 18.64 46.52 -7.32
C THR A 375 19.47 46.43 -6.06
N PHE A 376 19.00 45.67 -5.08
CA PHE A 376 19.69 45.45 -3.82
C PHE A 376 20.80 44.45 -3.93
N ARG A 377 22.03 44.83 -3.55
CA ARG A 377 23.19 43.95 -3.48
C ARG A 377 23.63 43.80 -2.03
N LYS A 378 24.03 42.58 -1.63
CA LYS A 378 24.58 42.29 -0.31
C LYS A 378 25.85 43.10 -0.08
N VAL A 379 25.90 43.82 1.05
CA VAL A 379 27.09 44.58 1.48
C VAL A 379 27.76 44.00 2.74
N GLY A 380 27.08 43.09 3.45
CA GLY A 380 27.70 42.41 4.56
C GLY A 380 26.71 41.61 5.43
N THR A 381 27.26 41.01 6.47
CA THR A 381 26.51 40.30 7.51
C THR A 381 27.04 40.67 8.91
N THR A 382 26.17 40.60 9.92
CA THR A 382 26.54 40.81 11.29
C THR A 382 25.71 39.97 12.25
N LYS A 383 26.26 39.60 13.40
CA LYS A 383 25.51 39.03 14.54
C LYS A 383 24.96 40.11 15.47
N LYS A 384 25.47 41.34 15.37
CA LYS A 384 25.05 42.50 16.16
C LYS A 384 23.86 43.19 15.51
N ASN A 385 23.14 43.99 16.26
CA ASN A 385 22.07 44.86 15.72
C ASN A 385 22.58 46.20 15.22
N THR A 386 23.85 46.26 14.83
CA THR A 386 24.50 47.39 14.18
C THR A 386 25.44 46.90 13.06
N TYR A 387 25.64 47.76 12.05
CA TYR A 387 26.57 47.50 10.97
C TYR A 387 27.09 48.79 10.38
N THR A 388 28.40 48.85 10.10
CA THR A 388 29.01 49.98 9.41
C THR A 388 29.23 49.63 7.96
N VAL A 389 28.53 50.32 7.07
CA VAL A 389 28.67 50.14 5.62
C VAL A 389 29.92 50.86 5.16
N ASN A 390 30.93 50.07 4.77
CA ASN A 390 32.21 50.56 4.26
C ASN A 390 32.21 50.59 2.73
N LYS A 391 31.56 51.56 2.14
CA LYS A 391 31.47 51.77 0.67
C LYS A 391 31.76 53.23 0.37
N LYS A 392 32.17 53.53 -0.88
CA LYS A 392 32.29 54.90 -1.37
C LYS A 392 30.89 55.45 -1.66
N PHE A 393 30.55 56.58 -1.02
CA PHE A 393 29.30 57.29 -1.21
C PHE A 393 29.57 58.55 -2.08
N LYS A 394 28.72 58.74 -3.11
CA LYS A 394 28.91 59.80 -4.13
C LYS A 394 27.89 60.90 -3.97
N LYS A 395 28.29 62.18 -4.26
CA LYS A 395 27.38 63.32 -4.33
C LYS A 395 26.34 63.07 -5.45
N GLY A 396 25.08 63.52 -5.20
CA GLY A 396 23.98 63.40 -6.13
C GLY A 396 23.38 61.97 -6.23
N TYR A 397 23.77 61.10 -5.31
CA TYR A 397 23.24 59.71 -5.26
C TYR A 397 22.36 59.49 -4.05
N ASP A 398 21.34 58.64 -4.28
CA ASP A 398 20.44 58.07 -3.29
C ASP A 398 20.87 56.68 -2.92
N TYR A 399 20.77 56.30 -1.66
CA TYR A 399 21.17 55.01 -1.11
C TYR A 399 20.07 54.44 -0.25
N TYR A 400 19.70 53.18 -0.51
CA TYR A 400 18.64 52.48 0.17
C TYR A 400 19.22 51.26 0.88
N PHE A 401 18.81 51.06 2.12
CA PHE A 401 19.32 49.96 2.94
C PHE A 401 18.19 49.02 3.32
N ARG A 402 18.46 47.73 3.18
CA ARG A 402 17.58 46.66 3.61
C ARG A 402 18.33 45.76 4.58
N ILE A 403 17.69 45.39 5.69
CA ILE A 403 18.24 44.55 6.74
C ILE A 403 17.34 43.33 6.91
N VAL A 404 17.86 42.17 6.62
CA VAL A 404 17.15 40.90 6.66
C VAL A 404 17.66 40.08 7.84
N PRO A 405 16.84 39.84 8.88
CA PRO A 405 17.20 38.92 9.95
C PRO A 405 17.39 37.51 9.44
N ASN A 406 18.38 36.80 9.95
CA ASN A 406 18.67 35.41 9.60
C ASN A 406 18.44 34.50 10.81
N TYR A 407 18.02 33.28 10.55
CA TYR A 407 18.03 32.18 11.50
C TYR A 407 18.94 31.09 10.97
N LYS A 408 19.85 30.62 11.82
CA LYS A 408 20.70 29.45 11.50
C LYS A 408 20.96 28.67 12.79
N LYS A 409 20.60 27.39 12.79
CA LYS A 409 20.92 26.42 13.84
C LYS A 409 21.24 25.08 13.20
N GLY A 410 22.51 24.71 13.17
CA GLY A 410 22.97 23.54 12.39
C GLY A 410 22.66 23.68 10.90
N LYS A 411 21.98 22.70 10.33
CA LYS A 411 21.52 22.71 8.94
C LYS A 411 20.25 23.53 8.70
N VAL A 412 19.54 23.93 9.77
CA VAL A 412 18.28 24.66 9.65
C VAL A 412 18.57 26.13 9.42
N THR A 413 17.99 26.68 8.37
CA THR A 413 18.11 28.09 7.99
C THR A 413 16.74 28.73 7.81
N GLY A 414 16.66 30.04 7.94
CA GLY A 414 15.48 30.84 7.70
C GLY A 414 15.83 32.32 7.65
N GLY A 415 14.86 33.18 7.44
CA GLY A 415 15.17 34.58 7.34
C GLY A 415 13.96 35.50 7.37
N GLY A 416 14.26 36.77 7.25
CA GLY A 416 13.25 37.81 7.13
C GLY A 416 12.57 37.80 5.75
N VAL A 417 11.25 37.90 5.76
CA VAL A 417 10.42 38.06 4.56
C VAL A 417 10.59 39.47 4.03
N VAL A 418 10.82 39.59 2.76
CA VAL A 418 10.91 40.84 2.02
C VAL A 418 9.64 40.98 1.18
N ASN A 419 8.66 41.72 1.65
CA ASN A 419 7.34 41.84 1.06
C ASN A 419 7.32 42.46 -0.36
N SER A 420 8.38 43.20 -0.73
CA SER A 420 8.55 43.78 -2.06
C SER A 420 10.02 43.89 -2.41
N THR A 421 10.36 43.69 -3.67
CA THR A 421 11.71 43.89 -4.19
C THR A 421 12.22 45.32 -4.00
N THR A 422 11.32 46.28 -3.85
CA THR A 422 11.64 47.71 -3.65
C THR A 422 11.66 48.13 -2.17
N SER A 423 11.21 47.26 -1.24
CA SER A 423 11.16 47.57 0.21
C SER A 423 12.56 47.84 0.77
N TYR A 424 12.67 48.85 1.61
CA TYR A 424 13.90 49.21 2.33
C TYR A 424 13.58 49.59 3.77
N ALA A 425 14.60 49.57 4.65
CA ALA A 425 14.49 49.93 6.06
C ALA A 425 14.87 51.37 6.30
N GLY A 426 15.74 51.91 5.47
CA GLY A 426 16.21 53.28 5.57
C GLY A 426 16.76 53.79 4.25
N TYR A 427 16.69 55.07 4.09
CA TYR A 427 17.08 55.80 2.90
C TYR A 427 17.96 56.99 3.26
N MET A 428 19.00 57.22 2.47
CA MET A 428 19.83 58.41 2.60
C MET A 428 20.14 58.99 1.22
N TRP A 429 20.38 60.27 1.16
CA TRP A 429 20.90 60.90 -0.05
C TRP A 429 22.03 61.86 0.29
N ILE A 430 22.89 62.13 -0.70
CA ILE A 430 23.94 63.09 -0.61
C ILE A 430 23.70 64.21 -1.63
N SER A 431 23.51 65.40 -1.13
CA SER A 431 23.26 66.59 -1.99
C SER A 431 24.32 66.73 -3.10
N SER A 432 23.89 66.94 -4.31
CA SER A 432 24.78 67.17 -5.45
C SER A 432 25.52 68.47 -5.37
N SER A 433 24.87 69.52 -4.77
CA SER A 433 25.45 70.84 -4.64
C SER A 433 26.36 70.94 -3.41
N SER A 434 25.87 70.68 -2.21
CA SER A 434 26.62 70.90 -0.94
C SER A 434 27.44 69.70 -0.51
N GLY A 435 27.14 68.48 -0.99
CA GLY A 435 27.74 67.23 -0.47
C GLY A 435 27.25 66.87 0.93
N LYS A 436 26.21 67.55 1.46
CA LYS A 436 25.65 67.26 2.77
C LYS A 436 24.84 65.96 2.71
N TRP A 437 24.91 65.17 3.79
CA TRP A 437 24.23 63.88 3.93
C TRP A 437 22.91 64.04 4.67
N TYR A 438 21.86 63.49 4.10
CA TYR A 438 20.54 63.49 4.68
C TYR A 438 20.07 62.04 4.87
N PHE A 439 19.35 61.82 5.94
CA PHE A 439 18.89 60.48 6.35
C PHE A 439 17.38 60.50 6.57
N SER A 440 16.68 59.57 5.99
CA SER A 440 15.26 59.38 6.22
C SER A 440 14.99 57.92 6.63
N LYS A 441 14.10 57.76 7.55
CA LYS A 441 13.52 56.46 7.86
C LYS A 441 12.34 56.25 6.93
N TYR A 442 12.03 55.01 6.67
CA TYR A 442 10.83 54.65 5.94
C TYR A 442 9.66 54.50 6.86
#